data_0a7ba1738d23ba65640f85e6c2d5a248
#
_entry.id   0a7ba1738d23ba65640f85e6c2d5a248
#
_cell.length_a   1.000
_cell.length_b   1.000
_cell.length_c   1.000
_cell.angle_alpha   90.00
_cell.angle_beta   90.00
_cell.angle_gamma   90.00
#
_symmetry.space_group_name_H-M   'P 1'
#
loop_
_entity.id
_entity.type
_entity.pdbx_description
1 polymer ?
#
loop_
_entity_poly.entity_id
_entity_poly.type
_entity_poly.pdbx_seq_one_letter_code
_entity_poly.pdbx_strand_id
1 'polypeptide(L)'
;MGPPASTSSGLTDREFERLLAFRDGLRRFQRWSEEQAQRAGVTPAQHQLLLAVRGHGSSPSVSDLAGHLLLRHHSTVELVDRAVQAGLVRRFTDETDHRVVRVALTAKGERRLYALSEAHLEELSRLGPRLAALWSELPAG
;
A
#
# COMPACT_ATOMS: atom_id res chain seq x y z
N MET A 1 2.20 -0.79 -47.06
CA MET A 1 2.84 -1.92 -46.39
C MET A 1 2.53 -1.85 -44.92
N GLY A 2 1.73 -2.76 -44.40
CA GLY A 2 1.42 -2.79 -42.96
C GLY A 2 2.63 -3.21 -42.14
N PRO A 3 2.65 -2.95 -40.80
CA PRO A 3 3.70 -3.44 -39.95
C PRO A 3 3.81 -4.97 -40.05
N PRO A 4 5.01 -5.53 -39.94
CA PRO A 4 5.17 -6.96 -40.02
C PRO A 4 4.28 -7.65 -38.98
N ALA A 5 3.57 -8.66 -39.37
CA ALA A 5 2.79 -9.48 -38.46
C ALA A 5 3.76 -10.04 -37.40
N SER A 6 3.55 -9.66 -36.15
CA SER A 6 4.36 -10.18 -35.06
C SER A 6 4.06 -11.65 -34.90
N THR A 7 4.90 -12.48 -35.43
CA THR A 7 4.75 -13.95 -35.43
C THR A 7 5.19 -14.56 -34.10
N SER A 8 5.25 -13.81 -33.02
CA SER A 8 5.86 -14.38 -31.83
C SER A 8 5.02 -14.22 -30.61
N SER A 9 4.73 -15.10 -29.87
CA SER A 9 4.33 -15.21 -28.49
C SER A 9 2.86 -15.44 -28.16
N GLY A 10 1.95 -15.41 -29.10
CA GLY A 10 0.52 -15.66 -28.83
C GLY A 10 -0.21 -14.54 -28.07
N LEU A 11 0.46 -13.39 -27.81
CA LEU A 11 -0.18 -12.23 -27.23
C LEU A 11 -0.84 -11.37 -28.30
N THR A 12 -2.04 -10.88 -28.00
CA THR A 12 -2.82 -10.02 -28.90
C THR A 12 -2.79 -8.57 -28.42
N ASP A 13 -3.14 -7.64 -29.30
CA ASP A 13 -3.29 -6.23 -28.92
C ASP A 13 -4.29 -6.05 -27.78
N ARG A 14 -5.33 -6.86 -27.75
CA ARG A 14 -6.32 -6.84 -26.67
C ARG A 14 -5.72 -7.13 -25.29
N GLU A 15 -4.76 -8.04 -25.22
CA GLU A 15 -4.06 -8.36 -23.97
C GLU A 15 -3.19 -7.18 -23.51
N PHE A 16 -2.52 -6.49 -24.43
CA PHE A 16 -1.78 -5.28 -24.12
C PHE A 16 -2.69 -4.15 -23.66
N GLU A 17 -3.84 -3.97 -24.29
CA GLU A 17 -4.84 -2.98 -23.88
C GLU A 17 -5.36 -3.25 -22.46
N ARG A 18 -5.59 -4.51 -22.10
CA ARG A 18 -6.00 -4.90 -20.75
C ARG A 18 -4.92 -4.63 -19.72
N LEU A 19 -3.68 -4.96 -20.03
CA LEU A 19 -2.55 -4.66 -19.14
C LEU A 19 -2.41 -3.17 -18.91
N LEU A 20 -2.55 -2.37 -19.96
CA LEU A 20 -2.51 -0.91 -19.86
C LEU A 20 -3.67 -0.40 -19.00
N ALA A 21 -4.88 -0.89 -19.23
CA ALA A 21 -6.06 -0.49 -18.46
C ALA A 21 -5.90 -0.81 -16.96
N PHE A 22 -5.34 -1.97 -16.64
CA PHE A 22 -5.05 -2.36 -15.27
C PHE A 22 -4.01 -1.42 -14.62
N ARG A 23 -2.91 -1.14 -15.33
CA ARG A 23 -1.87 -0.21 -14.86
C ARG A 23 -2.42 1.19 -14.66
N ASP A 24 -3.21 1.68 -15.59
CA ASP A 24 -3.84 3.00 -15.48
C ASP A 24 -4.77 3.05 -14.26
N GLY A 25 -5.53 2.00 -14.03
CA GLY A 25 -6.41 1.89 -12.87
C GLY A 25 -5.64 1.91 -11.55
N LEU A 26 -4.51 1.18 -11.47
CA LEU A 26 -3.64 1.19 -10.29
C LEU A 26 -3.05 2.58 -10.03
N ARG A 27 -2.56 3.26 -11.07
CA ARG A 27 -1.99 4.60 -10.94
C ARG A 27 -3.03 5.62 -10.45
N ARG A 28 -4.25 5.58 -10.99
CA ARG A 28 -5.34 6.47 -10.56
C ARG A 28 -5.73 6.22 -9.11
N PHE A 29 -5.84 4.95 -8.72
CA PHE A 29 -6.12 4.59 -7.34
C PHE A 29 -5.01 5.09 -6.40
N GLN A 30 -3.76 4.86 -6.76
CA GLN A 30 -2.62 5.27 -5.97
C GLN A 30 -2.57 6.79 -5.79
N ARG A 31 -2.82 7.54 -6.86
CA ARG A 31 -2.88 9.00 -6.81
C ARG A 31 -4.02 9.49 -5.93
N TRP A 32 -5.20 8.90 -6.07
CA TRP A 32 -6.34 9.19 -5.21
C TRP A 32 -6.01 8.92 -3.73
N SER A 33 -5.39 7.78 -3.46
CA SER A 33 -4.96 7.38 -2.11
C SER A 33 -4.00 8.40 -1.49
N GLU A 34 -3.01 8.86 -2.26
CA GLU A 34 -2.06 9.88 -1.82
C GLU A 34 -2.76 11.21 -1.48
N GLU A 35 -3.72 11.61 -2.30
CA GLU A 35 -4.53 12.81 -2.05
C GLU A 35 -5.36 12.67 -0.76
N GLN A 36 -5.93 11.50 -0.49
CA GLN A 36 -6.65 11.24 0.75
C GLN A 36 -5.74 11.35 1.97
N ALA A 37 -4.53 10.81 1.89
CA ALA A 37 -3.55 10.91 2.97
C ALA A 37 -3.23 12.37 3.29
N GLN A 38 -2.96 13.18 2.28
CA GLN A 38 -2.68 14.61 2.45
C GLN A 38 -3.84 15.34 3.10
N ARG A 39 -5.07 15.07 2.70
CA ARG A 39 -6.27 15.65 3.31
C ARG A 39 -6.43 15.26 4.77
N ALA A 40 -6.02 14.05 5.12
CA ALA A 40 -6.06 13.56 6.50
C ALA A 40 -4.89 14.08 7.35
N GLY A 41 -3.97 14.84 6.78
CA GLY A 41 -2.84 15.42 7.47
C GLY A 41 -1.69 14.45 7.72
N VAL A 42 -1.58 13.41 6.90
CA VAL A 42 -0.45 12.46 6.93
C VAL A 42 0.19 12.38 5.56
N THR A 43 1.46 11.99 5.52
CA THR A 43 2.11 11.73 4.24
C THR A 43 1.64 10.37 3.69
N PRO A 44 1.73 10.14 2.38
CA PRO A 44 1.45 8.83 1.80
C PRO A 44 2.26 7.70 2.45
N ALA A 45 3.54 7.94 2.73
CA ALA A 45 4.40 6.96 3.41
C ALA A 45 3.93 6.68 4.84
N GLN A 46 3.51 7.70 5.58
CA GLN A 46 2.94 7.54 6.92
C GLN A 46 1.65 6.72 6.89
N HIS A 47 0.78 6.96 5.91
CA HIS A 47 -0.44 6.16 5.74
C HIS A 47 -0.12 4.68 5.54
N GLN A 48 0.85 4.36 4.68
CA GLN A 48 1.28 2.99 4.45
C GLN A 48 1.86 2.37 5.73
N LEU A 49 2.62 3.13 6.49
CA LEU A 49 3.16 2.69 7.77
C LEU A 49 2.05 2.37 8.77
N LEU A 50 1.08 3.26 8.93
CA LEU A 50 -0.04 3.06 9.85
C LEU A 50 -0.82 1.78 9.51
N LEU A 51 -1.07 1.56 8.22
CA LEU A 51 -1.76 0.37 7.75
C LEU A 51 -0.95 -0.90 8.04
N ALA A 52 0.37 -0.88 7.80
CA ALA A 52 1.26 -2.00 8.08
C ALA A 52 1.29 -2.32 9.58
N VAL A 53 1.36 -1.30 10.44
CA VAL A 53 1.35 -1.48 11.90
C VAL A 53 0.04 -2.15 12.36
N ARG A 54 -1.09 -1.67 11.89
CA ARG A 54 -2.40 -2.19 12.30
C ARG A 54 -2.72 -3.54 11.69
N GLY A 55 -2.40 -3.73 10.40
CA GLY A 55 -2.74 -4.91 9.63
C GLY A 55 -1.85 -6.12 9.89
N HIS A 56 -0.71 -5.93 10.55
CA HIS A 56 0.22 -7.04 10.85
C HIS A 56 -0.37 -8.08 11.83
N GLY A 57 -1.38 -7.69 12.61
CA GLY A 57 -2.08 -8.59 13.55
C GLY A 57 -1.51 -8.60 14.97
N SER A 58 -0.22 -8.36 15.14
CA SER A 58 0.46 -8.11 16.40
C SER A 58 1.35 -6.89 16.22
N SER A 59 1.93 -6.36 17.30
CA SER A 59 2.83 -5.21 17.14
C SER A 59 4.06 -5.60 16.33
N PRO A 60 4.25 -5.06 15.13
CA PRO A 60 5.36 -5.42 14.27
C PRO A 60 6.69 -4.86 14.78
N SER A 61 7.77 -5.58 14.47
CA SER A 61 9.13 -5.07 14.59
C SER A 61 9.43 -4.11 13.42
N VAL A 62 10.51 -3.35 13.52
CA VAL A 62 10.99 -2.53 12.40
C VAL A 62 11.30 -3.39 11.18
N SER A 63 11.86 -4.59 11.38
CA SER A 63 12.11 -5.54 10.28
C SER A 63 10.82 -6.00 9.59
N ASP A 64 9.77 -6.27 10.37
CA ASP A 64 8.45 -6.62 9.81
C ASP A 64 7.91 -5.50 8.94
N LEU A 65 8.02 -4.27 9.42
CA LEU A 65 7.56 -3.09 8.68
C LEU A 65 8.36 -2.87 7.39
N ALA A 66 9.68 -3.05 7.45
CA ALA A 66 10.53 -2.97 6.26
C ALA A 66 10.08 -3.96 5.18
N GLY A 67 9.72 -5.19 5.60
CA GLY A 67 9.18 -6.21 4.70
C GLY A 67 7.87 -5.80 4.04
N HIS A 68 6.90 -5.30 4.81
CA HIS A 68 5.62 -4.84 4.28
C HIS A 68 5.79 -3.67 3.31
N LEU A 69 6.65 -2.72 3.65
CA LEU A 69 6.82 -1.48 2.90
C LEU A 69 7.82 -1.59 1.75
N LEU A 70 8.52 -2.73 1.65
CA LEU A 70 9.60 -2.94 0.67
C LEU A 70 10.67 -1.85 0.75
N LEU A 71 11.01 -1.47 1.97
CA LEU A 71 12.02 -0.47 2.26
C LEU A 71 13.24 -1.11 2.93
N ARG A 72 14.38 -0.45 2.80
CA ARG A 72 15.57 -0.80 3.56
C ARG A 72 15.36 -0.48 5.04
N HIS A 73 16.11 -1.15 5.89
CA HIS A 73 15.98 -0.99 7.34
C HIS A 73 16.13 0.47 7.78
N HIS A 74 17.18 1.17 7.34
CA HIS A 74 17.40 2.57 7.75
C HIS A 74 16.30 3.52 7.26
N SER A 75 15.77 3.31 6.06
CA SER A 75 14.65 4.10 5.55
C SER A 75 13.39 3.87 6.37
N THR A 76 13.17 2.64 6.82
CA THR A 76 12.05 2.29 7.70
C THR A 76 12.20 2.96 9.06
N VAL A 77 13.41 2.95 9.64
CA VAL A 77 13.70 3.64 10.90
C VAL A 77 13.40 5.13 10.78
N GLU A 78 13.84 5.79 9.71
CA GLU A 78 13.57 7.21 9.47
C GLU A 78 12.07 7.49 9.35
N LEU A 79 11.33 6.64 8.64
CA LEU A 79 9.89 6.78 8.51
C LEU A 79 9.19 6.64 9.85
N VAL A 80 9.59 5.66 10.66
CA VAL A 80 9.07 5.48 12.02
C VAL A 80 9.40 6.69 12.89
N ASP A 81 10.63 7.22 12.81
CA ASP A 81 11.03 8.43 13.55
C ASP A 81 10.10 9.61 13.26
N ARG A 82 9.83 9.86 11.99
CA ARG A 82 8.93 10.95 11.57
C ARG A 82 7.50 10.71 12.04
N ALA A 83 7.04 9.48 12.02
CA ALA A 83 5.71 9.13 12.51
C ALA A 83 5.60 9.28 14.03
N VAL A 84 6.67 8.98 14.78
CA VAL A 84 6.74 9.23 16.23
C VAL A 84 6.66 10.74 16.50
N GLN A 85 7.44 11.54 15.78
CA GLN A 85 7.42 12.99 15.90
C GLN A 85 6.05 13.59 15.59
N ALA A 86 5.35 13.02 14.62
CA ALA A 86 3.99 13.43 14.26
C ALA A 86 2.92 12.92 15.26
N GLY A 87 3.31 12.13 16.25
CA GLY A 87 2.40 11.59 17.26
C GLY A 87 1.51 10.46 16.77
N LEU A 88 1.87 9.80 15.68
CA LEU A 88 1.06 8.76 15.02
C LEU A 88 1.36 7.34 15.53
N VAL A 89 2.61 7.09 15.90
CA VAL A 89 3.07 5.80 16.41
C VAL A 89 3.97 6.00 17.62
N ARG A 90 4.18 4.91 18.38
CA ARG A 90 5.15 4.85 19.46
C ARG A 90 6.01 3.61 19.32
N ARG A 91 7.22 3.67 19.81
CA ARG A 91 8.11 2.52 19.93
C ARG A 91 8.06 1.96 21.32
N PHE A 92 8.28 0.66 21.43
CA PHE A 92 8.52 0.00 22.70
C PHE A 92 9.42 -1.22 22.48
N THR A 93 10.13 -1.62 23.52
CA THR A 93 11.00 -2.78 23.49
C THR A 93 10.18 -4.05 23.72
N ASP A 94 10.49 -5.11 22.98
CA ASP A 94 9.87 -6.41 23.19
C ASP A 94 10.18 -6.93 24.60
N GLU A 95 9.19 -7.52 25.26
CA GLU A 95 9.33 -8.00 26.65
C GLU A 95 10.30 -9.16 26.80
N THR A 96 10.36 -10.02 25.78
CA THR A 96 11.18 -11.23 25.81
C THR A 96 12.55 -11.06 25.16
N ASP A 97 12.66 -10.20 24.16
CA ASP A 97 13.93 -9.90 23.49
C ASP A 97 14.14 -8.38 23.39
N HIS A 98 14.92 -7.83 24.31
CA HIS A 98 15.19 -6.40 24.41
C HIS A 98 15.94 -5.80 23.22
N ARG A 99 16.44 -6.62 22.30
CA ARG A 99 17.04 -6.15 21.05
C ARG A 99 16.01 -5.81 20.00
N VAL A 100 14.76 -6.26 20.18
CA VAL A 100 13.67 -6.03 19.22
C VAL A 100 12.86 -4.80 19.63
N VAL A 101 12.79 -3.85 18.72
CA VAL A 101 11.92 -2.67 18.86
C VAL A 101 10.64 -2.93 18.09
N ARG A 102 9.51 -2.73 18.77
CA ARG A 102 8.18 -2.88 18.19
C ARG A 102 7.50 -1.53 18.06
N VAL A 103 6.56 -1.46 17.14
CA VAL A 103 5.83 -0.22 16.83
C VAL A 103 4.34 -0.44 17.03
N ALA A 104 3.68 0.52 17.65
CA ALA A 104 2.23 0.50 17.86
C ALA A 104 1.64 1.86 17.49
N LEU A 105 0.36 1.87 17.11
CA LEU A 105 -0.36 3.11 16.85
C LEU A 105 -0.66 3.84 18.16
N THR A 106 -0.58 5.17 18.11
CA THR A 106 -1.18 6.03 19.15
C THR A 106 -2.68 6.17 18.89
N ALA A 107 -3.41 6.76 19.83
CA ALA A 107 -4.83 7.08 19.61
C ALA A 107 -5.03 8.00 18.39
N LYS A 108 -4.13 8.97 18.20
CA LYS A 108 -4.13 9.83 17.02
C LYS A 108 -3.91 9.04 15.74
N GLY A 109 -2.92 8.13 15.75
CA GLY A 109 -2.63 7.25 14.60
C GLY A 109 -3.82 6.38 14.24
N GLU A 110 -4.48 5.79 15.22
CA GLU A 110 -5.69 4.99 15.00
C GLU A 110 -6.81 5.80 14.37
N ARG A 111 -7.06 7.01 14.87
CA ARG A 111 -8.10 7.88 14.32
C ARG A 111 -7.83 8.26 12.86
N ARG A 112 -6.59 8.61 12.54
CA ARG A 112 -6.19 8.95 11.17
C ARG A 112 -6.34 7.74 10.23
N LEU A 113 -5.86 6.58 10.68
CA LEU A 113 -5.95 5.36 9.90
C LEU A 113 -7.40 4.94 9.68
N TYR A 114 -8.24 5.03 10.71
CA TYR A 114 -9.64 4.66 10.62
C TYR A 114 -10.35 5.47 9.54
N ALA A 115 -10.22 6.79 9.57
CA ALA A 115 -10.83 7.68 8.57
C ALA A 115 -10.35 7.38 7.16
N LEU A 116 -9.03 7.16 6.97
CA LEU A 116 -8.46 6.78 5.69
C LEU A 116 -8.97 5.42 5.22
N SER A 117 -9.07 4.46 6.12
CA SER A 117 -9.50 3.10 5.79
C SER A 117 -10.96 3.04 5.37
N GLU A 118 -11.84 3.80 6.00
CA GLU A 118 -13.24 3.91 5.57
C GLU A 118 -13.32 4.41 4.13
N ALA A 119 -12.63 5.49 3.81
CA ALA A 119 -12.60 6.05 2.46
C ALA A 119 -12.04 5.07 1.43
N HIS A 120 -10.99 4.34 1.79
CA HIS A 120 -10.36 3.35 0.91
C HIS A 120 -11.26 2.14 0.66
N LEU A 121 -11.92 1.62 1.69
CA LEU A 121 -12.86 0.50 1.54
C LEU A 121 -14.03 0.87 0.64
N GLU A 122 -14.55 2.08 0.78
CA GLU A 122 -15.61 2.60 -0.07
C GLU A 122 -15.15 2.70 -1.54
N GLU A 123 -13.97 3.28 -1.78
CA GLU A 123 -13.40 3.40 -3.11
C GLU A 123 -13.08 2.04 -3.74
N LEU A 124 -12.52 1.11 -2.97
CA LEU A 124 -12.24 -0.25 -3.42
C LEU A 124 -13.51 -1.03 -3.74
N SER A 125 -14.58 -0.83 -2.98
CA SER A 125 -15.89 -1.44 -3.27
C SER A 125 -16.44 -0.97 -4.61
N ARG A 126 -16.19 0.28 -4.98
CA ARG A 126 -16.57 0.85 -6.26
C ARG A 126 -15.69 0.37 -7.41
N LEU A 127 -14.37 0.27 -7.19
CA LEU A 127 -13.39 -0.12 -8.19
C LEU A 127 -13.23 -1.64 -8.34
N GLY A 128 -13.51 -2.40 -7.29
CA GLY A 128 -13.30 -3.84 -7.26
C GLY A 128 -13.92 -4.60 -8.43
N PRO A 129 -15.21 -4.36 -8.77
CA PRO A 129 -15.83 -5.03 -9.90
C PRO A 129 -15.15 -4.75 -11.25
N ARG A 130 -14.64 -3.54 -11.45
CA ARG A 130 -13.91 -3.16 -12.67
C ARG A 130 -12.57 -3.86 -12.77
N LEU A 131 -11.83 -3.92 -11.67
CA LEU A 131 -10.54 -4.62 -11.62
C LEU A 131 -10.73 -6.12 -11.74
N ALA A 132 -11.75 -6.68 -11.10
CA ALA A 132 -12.09 -8.11 -11.21
C ALA A 132 -12.45 -8.47 -12.65
N ALA A 133 -13.19 -7.63 -13.36
CA ALA A 133 -13.53 -7.86 -14.76
C ALA A 133 -12.28 -7.91 -15.64
N LEU A 134 -11.33 -7.03 -15.42
CA LEU A 134 -10.05 -7.05 -16.14
C LEU A 134 -9.25 -8.33 -15.85
N TRP A 135 -9.27 -8.76 -14.61
CA TRP A 135 -8.54 -9.94 -14.17
C TRP A 135 -9.13 -11.23 -14.69
N SER A 136 -10.46 -11.37 -14.66
CA SER A 136 -11.16 -12.58 -15.09
C SER A 136 -11.04 -12.84 -16.59
N GLU A 137 -10.71 -11.82 -17.37
CA GLU A 137 -10.51 -11.93 -18.81
C GLU A 137 -9.06 -12.25 -19.20
N LEU A 138 -8.12 -12.28 -18.23
CA LEU A 138 -6.74 -12.69 -18.50
C LEU A 138 -6.68 -14.21 -18.64
N PRO A 139 -5.88 -14.73 -19.58
CA PRO A 139 -5.72 -16.17 -19.72
C PRO A 139 -5.12 -16.74 -18.42
N ALA A 140 -5.66 -17.86 -17.98
CA ALA A 140 -5.08 -18.62 -16.88
C ALA A 140 -3.67 -19.08 -17.29
N GLY A 141 -2.66 -18.60 -16.55
CA GLY A 141 -1.28 -19.01 -16.77
C GLY A 141 -1.01 -20.46 -16.41
#